data_2412cceabcbe01c335911392387f5245
#
_entry.id   2412cceabcbe01c335911392387f5245
#
_cell.length_a   1.000
_cell.length_b   1.000
_cell.length_c   1.000
_cell.angle_alpha   90.00
_cell.angle_beta   90.00
_cell.angle_gamma   90.00
#
_symmetry.space_group_name_H-M   'P 1'
#
loop_
_entity.id
_entity.type
_entity.pdbx_description
1 polymer ?
#
loop_
_entity_poly.entity_id
_entity_poly.type
_entity_poly.pdbx_seq_one_letter_code
_entity_poly.pdbx_strand_id
1 'polypeptide(L)'
;MVATRASILAALGVALIASAGAGSLVLSRTAHTRAADTSPFPIGSVFTRAEWSKVTTALSARGFDPSAARVVSGLRLQSGNRPFALVRSASPSRGLCFLPVRGVHPGAATCSSNGRLPAPLLVYAAGDRWAGHAATEVVGVARRSVAGVSTVDHRGIASGVALIPATGGLWSFAGGYSDTGLVVRARLASSRIAAETTLP
;
A
#
# COMPACT_ATOMS: atom_id res chain seq x y z
N MET A 1 -46.49 -44.57 63.03
CA MET A 1 -46.14 -43.23 62.57
C MET A 1 -45.11 -43.41 61.51
N VAL A 2 -45.53 -43.20 60.28
CA VAL A 2 -44.78 -43.56 59.06
C VAL A 2 -44.13 -42.30 58.54
N ALA A 3 -42.80 -42.28 58.42
CA ALA A 3 -42.04 -41.20 57.78
C ALA A 3 -41.71 -41.58 56.34
N THR A 4 -42.32 -40.89 55.43
CA THR A 4 -42.17 -41.08 54.02
C THR A 4 -40.91 -40.30 53.52
N ARG A 5 -39.94 -40.99 52.98
CA ARG A 5 -38.77 -40.40 52.31
C ARG A 5 -39.16 -40.03 50.92
N ALA A 6 -39.13 -38.76 50.60
CA ALA A 6 -39.25 -38.26 49.27
C ALA A 6 -37.82 -38.16 48.63
N SER A 7 -37.59 -38.96 47.63
CA SER A 7 -36.39 -38.91 46.84
C SER A 7 -36.49 -37.77 45.77
N ILE A 8 -35.62 -36.77 45.86
CA ILE A 8 -35.53 -35.71 44.91
C ILE A 8 -34.54 -36.17 43.86
N LEU A 9 -35.04 -36.53 42.69
CA LEU A 9 -34.25 -36.71 41.47
C LEU A 9 -33.93 -35.33 40.91
N ALA A 10 -32.69 -34.89 41.05
CA ALA A 10 -32.19 -33.73 40.36
C ALA A 10 -31.94 -34.06 38.89
N ALA A 11 -32.83 -33.65 38.03
CA ALA A 11 -32.62 -33.70 36.61
C ALA A 11 -31.65 -32.57 36.22
N LEU A 12 -30.43 -32.93 35.90
CA LEU A 12 -29.47 -32.02 35.25
C LEU A 12 -29.95 -31.76 33.81
N GLY A 13 -30.69 -30.69 33.65
CA GLY A 13 -30.98 -30.13 32.34
C GLY A 13 -29.74 -29.44 31.78
N VAL A 14 -29.02 -30.12 30.91
CA VAL A 14 -28.01 -29.48 30.07
C VAL A 14 -28.73 -28.60 29.06
N ALA A 15 -28.86 -27.33 29.36
CA ALA A 15 -29.29 -26.33 28.40
C ALA A 15 -28.16 -26.13 27.39
N LEU A 16 -28.21 -26.82 26.27
CA LEU A 16 -27.50 -26.48 25.08
C LEU A 16 -28.00 -25.13 24.58
N ILE A 17 -27.37 -24.07 25.03
CA ILE A 17 -27.51 -22.76 24.41
C ILE A 17 -26.81 -22.88 23.03
N ALA A 18 -27.57 -23.25 22.04
CA ALA A 18 -27.20 -23.02 20.66
C ALA A 18 -27.21 -21.50 20.50
N SER A 19 -26.10 -20.86 20.84
CA SER A 19 -25.80 -19.52 20.38
C SER A 19 -25.61 -19.64 18.84
N ALA A 20 -26.73 -19.44 18.15
CA ALA A 20 -26.68 -19.06 16.74
C ALA A 20 -25.97 -17.69 16.70
N GLY A 21 -24.66 -17.73 16.91
CA GLY A 21 -23.77 -16.67 16.48
C GLY A 21 -23.98 -16.57 14.98
N ALA A 22 -24.78 -15.58 14.57
CA ALA A 22 -24.68 -15.02 13.25
C ALA A 22 -23.24 -14.50 13.12
N GLY A 23 -22.31 -15.44 13.00
CA GLY A 23 -21.01 -15.18 12.46
C GLY A 23 -21.30 -14.66 11.06
N SER A 24 -21.38 -13.34 10.95
CA SER A 24 -21.06 -12.70 9.70
C SER A 24 -19.69 -13.25 9.35
N LEU A 25 -19.69 -14.33 8.58
CA LEU A 25 -18.63 -14.67 7.68
C LEU A 25 -18.52 -13.43 6.79
N VAL A 26 -17.83 -12.41 7.32
CA VAL A 26 -17.06 -11.53 6.47
C VAL A 26 -16.15 -12.52 5.74
N LEU A 27 -16.69 -13.07 4.66
CA LEU A 27 -15.87 -13.55 3.58
C LEU A 27 -15.04 -12.31 3.25
N SER A 28 -13.93 -12.19 3.98
CA SER A 28 -12.76 -11.54 3.44
C SER A 28 -12.54 -12.27 2.14
N ARG A 29 -13.27 -11.83 1.09
CA ARG A 29 -12.74 -11.94 -0.24
C ARG A 29 -11.41 -11.25 -0.07
N THR A 30 -10.41 -12.03 0.29
CA THR A 30 -9.06 -11.76 -0.11
C THR A 30 -9.22 -11.45 -1.59
N ALA A 31 -9.50 -10.15 -1.86
CA ALA A 31 -9.14 -9.60 -3.13
C ALA A 31 -7.78 -10.24 -3.31
N HIS A 32 -7.66 -11.06 -4.34
CA HIS A 32 -6.38 -11.57 -4.73
C HIS A 32 -5.58 -10.32 -5.08
N THR A 33 -5.13 -9.62 -4.05
CA THR A 33 -3.86 -8.96 -4.07
C THR A 33 -2.93 -10.12 -4.35
N ARG A 34 -2.87 -10.52 -5.61
CA ARG A 34 -1.67 -11.14 -6.13
C ARG A 34 -0.64 -10.14 -5.70
N ALA A 35 0.04 -10.48 -4.59
CA ALA A 35 1.08 -9.66 -4.05
C ALA A 35 1.97 -9.37 -5.25
N ALA A 36 1.83 -8.18 -5.82
CA ALA A 36 2.84 -7.64 -6.68
C ALA A 36 4.08 -7.91 -5.85
N ASP A 37 5.06 -8.53 -6.43
CA ASP A 37 6.27 -8.98 -5.74
C ASP A 37 6.90 -7.74 -5.09
N THR A 38 6.34 -7.36 -3.94
CA THR A 38 6.64 -6.17 -3.17
C THR A 38 7.82 -6.48 -2.27
N SER A 39 8.80 -7.16 -2.86
CA SER A 39 10.08 -7.35 -2.19
C SER A 39 10.62 -5.98 -1.80
N PRO A 40 10.94 -5.75 -0.50
CA PRO A 40 11.56 -4.51 -0.06
C PRO A 40 12.97 -4.43 -0.64
N PHE A 41 13.07 -3.90 -1.74
CA PHE A 41 14.08 -3.35 -2.61
C PHE A 41 15.57 -3.47 -2.25
N PRO A 42 16.25 -4.43 -2.79
CA PRO A 42 17.43 -4.12 -3.55
C PRO A 42 17.01 -3.62 -4.95
N ILE A 43 17.76 -2.71 -5.53
CA ILE A 43 17.54 -2.12 -6.87
C ILE A 43 17.15 -3.16 -7.93
N GLY A 44 17.61 -4.40 -7.81
CA GLY A 44 17.33 -5.51 -8.72
C GLY A 44 15.93 -6.13 -8.68
N SER A 45 15.04 -5.75 -7.76
CA SER A 45 13.71 -6.35 -7.68
C SER A 45 12.67 -5.67 -8.57
N VAL A 46 12.77 -4.35 -8.78
CA VAL A 46 11.84 -3.58 -9.61
C VAL A 46 12.43 -3.35 -10.99
N PHE A 47 13.70 -2.98 -11.07
CA PHE A 47 14.41 -2.71 -12.31
C PHE A 47 15.50 -3.75 -12.54
N THR A 48 15.66 -4.18 -13.78
CA THR A 48 16.88 -4.83 -14.22
C THR A 48 18.04 -3.82 -14.21
N ARG A 49 19.27 -4.29 -14.25
CA ARG A 49 20.45 -3.41 -14.31
C ARG A 49 20.41 -2.47 -15.54
N ALA A 50 19.94 -2.98 -16.67
CA ALA A 50 19.83 -2.20 -17.90
C ALA A 50 18.72 -1.14 -17.80
N GLU A 51 17.57 -1.48 -17.21
CA GLU A 51 16.50 -0.51 -16.97
C GLU A 51 16.97 0.58 -16.00
N TRP A 52 17.63 0.21 -14.90
CA TRP A 52 18.14 1.18 -13.94
C TRP A 52 19.16 2.14 -14.52
N SER A 53 20.06 1.66 -15.39
CA SER A 53 20.99 2.52 -16.11
C SER A 53 20.26 3.56 -16.96
N LYS A 54 19.19 3.17 -17.66
CA LYS A 54 18.36 4.12 -18.42
C LYS A 54 17.63 5.12 -17.51
N VAL A 55 17.10 4.67 -16.37
CA VAL A 55 16.47 5.55 -15.38
C VAL A 55 17.46 6.59 -14.87
N THR A 56 18.65 6.18 -14.44
CA THR A 56 19.68 7.10 -13.93
C THR A 56 20.17 8.09 -14.96
N THR A 57 20.31 7.66 -16.23
CA THR A 57 20.61 8.57 -17.35
C THR A 57 19.50 9.61 -17.54
N ALA A 58 18.23 9.18 -17.51
CA ALA A 58 17.10 10.09 -17.64
C ALA A 58 16.97 11.06 -16.45
N LEU A 59 17.30 10.62 -15.23
CA LEU A 59 17.36 11.48 -14.05
C LEU A 59 18.45 12.55 -14.19
N SER A 60 19.67 12.15 -14.62
CA SER A 60 20.79 13.06 -14.85
C SER A 60 20.45 14.12 -15.90
N ALA A 61 19.83 13.73 -17.01
CA ALA A 61 19.39 14.66 -18.05
C ALA A 61 18.36 15.69 -17.56
N ARG A 62 17.70 15.44 -16.44
CA ARG A 62 16.73 16.33 -15.78
C ARG A 62 17.30 17.10 -14.58
N GLY A 63 18.61 17.04 -14.37
CA GLY A 63 19.33 17.74 -13.30
C GLY A 63 19.19 17.08 -11.93
N PHE A 64 18.89 15.79 -11.85
CA PHE A 64 18.92 15.02 -10.61
C PHE A 64 20.25 14.27 -10.47
N ASP A 65 20.70 14.11 -9.23
CA ASP A 65 21.90 13.34 -8.95
C ASP A 65 21.64 11.83 -9.07
N PRO A 66 22.18 11.15 -10.11
CA PRO A 66 21.96 9.73 -10.30
C PRO A 66 22.61 8.87 -9.21
N SER A 67 23.67 9.37 -8.57
CA SER A 67 24.36 8.64 -7.49
C SER A 67 23.53 8.59 -6.20
N ALA A 68 22.70 9.62 -5.97
CA ALA A 68 21.77 9.70 -4.87
C ALA A 68 20.42 9.01 -5.15
N ALA A 69 20.22 8.53 -6.39
CA ALA A 69 18.97 7.91 -6.77
C ALA A 69 18.74 6.58 -6.03
N ARG A 70 17.56 6.41 -5.46
CA ARG A 70 17.14 5.18 -4.76
C ARG A 70 15.68 4.87 -5.08
N VAL A 71 15.39 3.61 -5.32
CA VAL A 71 14.01 3.12 -5.35
C VAL A 71 13.48 3.12 -3.92
N VAL A 72 12.36 3.75 -3.67
CA VAL A 72 11.71 3.80 -2.34
C VAL A 72 10.44 2.98 -2.29
N SER A 73 9.78 2.79 -3.41
CA SER A 73 8.62 1.90 -3.56
C SER A 73 8.47 1.52 -5.03
N GLY A 74 7.87 0.37 -5.32
CA GLY A 74 7.63 -0.02 -6.71
C GLY A 74 7.01 -1.39 -6.86
N LEU A 75 6.59 -1.69 -8.07
CA LEU A 75 6.02 -2.96 -8.49
C LEU A 75 6.31 -3.20 -9.97
N ARG A 76 6.22 -4.44 -10.41
CA ARG A 76 6.15 -4.76 -11.83
C ARG A 76 4.70 -4.97 -12.23
N LEU A 77 4.23 -4.16 -13.17
CA LEU A 77 2.88 -4.26 -13.70
C LEU A 77 2.73 -5.57 -14.48
N GLN A 78 1.65 -6.29 -14.22
CA GLN A 78 1.41 -7.60 -14.86
C GLN A 78 1.21 -7.48 -16.37
N SER A 79 0.60 -6.39 -16.83
CA SER A 79 0.38 -6.13 -18.23
C SER A 79 1.66 -5.65 -18.92
N GLY A 80 2.52 -6.53 -19.30
CA GLY A 80 3.74 -6.24 -20.06
C GLY A 80 5.01 -6.14 -19.22
N ASN A 81 5.00 -6.64 -18.00
CA ASN A 81 6.19 -6.75 -17.13
C ASN A 81 6.97 -5.42 -16.98
N ARG A 82 6.26 -4.30 -17.02
CA ARG A 82 6.87 -2.96 -16.93
C ARG A 82 7.05 -2.57 -15.47
N PRO A 83 8.23 -2.05 -15.09
CA PRO A 83 8.41 -1.50 -13.76
C PRO A 83 7.62 -0.19 -13.60
N PHE A 84 7.02 -0.02 -12.43
CA PHE A 84 6.52 1.25 -11.92
C PHE A 84 7.09 1.46 -10.53
N ALA A 85 7.79 2.56 -10.32
CA ALA A 85 8.44 2.81 -9.06
C ALA A 85 8.38 4.27 -8.65
N LEU A 86 8.43 4.52 -7.35
CA LEU A 86 8.77 5.81 -6.80
C LEU A 86 10.27 5.83 -6.51
N VAL A 87 10.97 6.73 -7.19
CA VAL A 87 12.41 6.94 -7.06
C VAL A 87 12.65 8.22 -6.29
N ARG A 88 13.50 8.17 -5.28
CA ARG A 88 14.02 9.35 -4.59
C ARG A 88 15.37 9.73 -5.18
N SER A 89 15.59 11.02 -5.44
CA SER A 89 16.90 11.55 -5.83
C SER A 89 17.09 12.97 -5.31
N ALA A 90 18.33 13.42 -5.25
CA ALA A 90 18.67 14.80 -4.90
C ALA A 90 18.69 15.68 -6.15
N SER A 91 18.30 16.95 -5.99
CA SER A 91 18.48 18.00 -6.98
C SER A 91 19.17 19.18 -6.29
N PRO A 92 20.26 19.73 -6.87
CA PRO A 92 20.98 20.87 -6.28
C PRO A 92 20.09 22.09 -6.03
N SER A 93 19.10 22.31 -6.90
CA SER A 93 18.21 23.48 -6.82
C SER A 93 16.89 23.22 -6.07
N ARG A 94 16.50 21.95 -5.88
CA ARG A 94 15.16 21.59 -5.37
C ARG A 94 15.21 20.74 -4.09
N GLY A 95 16.40 20.30 -3.67
CA GLY A 95 16.58 19.43 -2.52
C GLY A 95 16.22 17.96 -2.82
N LEU A 96 15.52 17.31 -1.90
CA LEU A 96 15.11 15.92 -2.06
C LEU A 96 13.82 15.81 -2.85
N CYS A 97 13.86 15.05 -3.93
CA CYS A 97 12.74 14.88 -4.85
C CYS A 97 12.30 13.42 -4.93
N PHE A 98 10.99 13.24 -5.12
CA PHE A 98 10.35 11.96 -5.37
C PHE A 98 9.76 11.99 -6.77
N LEU A 99 10.08 10.98 -7.57
CA LEU A 99 9.70 10.88 -8.97
C LEU A 99 9.01 9.54 -9.22
N PRO A 100 7.78 9.53 -9.74
CA PRO A 100 7.20 8.30 -10.28
C PRO A 100 7.96 7.95 -11.57
N VAL A 101 8.37 6.69 -11.68
CA VAL A 101 9.07 6.16 -12.86
C VAL A 101 8.22 5.06 -13.45
N ARG A 102 7.82 5.20 -14.70
CA ARG A 102 7.09 4.18 -15.45
C ARG A 102 7.99 3.62 -16.55
N GLY A 103 8.25 2.32 -16.52
CA GLY A 103 9.27 1.72 -17.36
C GLY A 103 10.63 2.30 -17.01
N VAL A 104 11.19 3.10 -17.92
CA VAL A 104 12.46 3.81 -17.70
C VAL A 104 12.30 5.35 -17.68
N HIS A 105 11.07 5.85 -17.71
CA HIS A 105 10.76 7.27 -17.89
C HIS A 105 10.32 7.91 -16.57
N PRO A 106 11.11 8.82 -15.99
CA PRO A 106 10.71 9.61 -14.83
C PRO A 106 9.58 10.58 -15.17
N GLY A 107 8.53 10.59 -14.33
CA GLY A 107 7.43 11.55 -14.38
C GLY A 107 7.75 12.86 -13.66
N ALA A 108 6.69 13.63 -13.34
CA ALA A 108 6.83 14.88 -12.60
C ALA A 108 7.39 14.65 -11.20
N ALA A 109 8.35 15.49 -10.78
CA ALA A 109 8.98 15.40 -9.48
C ALA A 109 8.19 16.19 -8.43
N THR A 110 8.02 15.61 -7.25
CA THR A 110 7.60 16.32 -6.04
C THR A 110 8.81 16.51 -5.13
N CYS A 111 9.23 17.73 -4.92
CA CYS A 111 10.48 18.06 -4.21
C CYS A 111 10.23 18.77 -2.89
N SER A 112 11.20 18.67 -1.99
CA SER A 112 11.21 19.35 -0.70
C SER A 112 12.61 19.85 -0.38
N SER A 113 12.74 21.14 -0.12
CA SER A 113 14.02 21.78 0.21
C SER A 113 14.57 21.37 1.57
N ASN A 114 13.73 20.94 2.51
CA ASN A 114 14.11 20.52 3.84
C ASN A 114 14.40 19.01 3.98
N GLY A 115 14.44 18.28 2.88
CA GLY A 115 14.69 16.84 2.85
C GLY A 115 13.59 15.96 3.46
N ARG A 116 12.46 16.56 3.88
CA ARG A 116 11.31 15.82 4.43
C ARG A 116 10.26 15.60 3.36
N LEU A 117 9.46 14.57 3.52
CA LEU A 117 8.30 14.36 2.67
C LEU A 117 7.37 15.58 2.79
N PRO A 118 6.95 16.23 1.68
CA PRO A 118 6.16 17.47 1.73
C PRO A 118 4.77 17.27 2.36
N ALA A 119 4.22 16.06 2.23
CA ALA A 119 2.95 15.67 2.84
C ALA A 119 3.11 14.42 3.71
N PRO A 120 2.17 14.09 4.62
CA PRO A 120 2.20 12.83 5.35
C PRO A 120 2.22 11.60 4.45
N LEU A 121 1.68 11.74 3.25
CA LEU A 121 1.50 10.68 2.25
C LEU A 121 1.80 11.26 0.86
N LEU A 122 2.60 10.56 0.06
CA LEU A 122 2.70 10.75 -1.39
C LEU A 122 2.24 9.45 -2.07
N VAL A 123 1.33 9.58 -3.01
CA VAL A 123 0.73 8.46 -3.74
C VAL A 123 0.76 8.75 -5.23
N TYR A 124 1.06 7.73 -6.00
CA TYR A 124 1.02 7.77 -7.46
C TYR A 124 0.26 6.56 -7.97
N ALA A 125 -0.62 6.81 -8.93
CA ALA A 125 -1.34 5.76 -9.63
C ALA A 125 -0.47 5.14 -10.73
N ALA A 126 -0.39 3.83 -10.73
CA ALA A 126 0.07 3.05 -11.85
C ALA A 126 -1.15 2.52 -12.59
N GLY A 127 -1.67 3.29 -13.54
CA GLY A 127 -2.75 2.82 -14.40
C GLY A 127 -2.22 1.82 -15.42
N ASP A 128 -2.90 0.70 -15.57
CA ASP A 128 -2.63 -0.26 -16.63
C ASP A 128 -3.92 -0.96 -17.09
N ARG A 129 -3.87 -1.65 -18.22
CA ARG A 129 -4.97 -2.51 -18.67
C ARG A 129 -4.60 -3.95 -18.40
N TRP A 130 -5.35 -4.60 -17.55
CA TRP A 130 -5.21 -6.02 -17.31
C TRP A 130 -6.48 -6.76 -17.73
N ALA A 131 -6.33 -7.82 -18.53
CA ALA A 131 -7.44 -8.59 -19.07
C ALA A 131 -8.54 -7.72 -19.74
N GLY A 132 -8.17 -6.61 -20.39
CA GLY A 132 -9.10 -5.70 -21.04
C GLY A 132 -9.74 -4.64 -20.14
N HIS A 133 -9.56 -4.72 -18.82
CA HIS A 133 -10.08 -3.75 -17.86
C HIS A 133 -8.99 -2.73 -17.45
N ALA A 134 -9.39 -1.48 -17.29
CA ALA A 134 -8.52 -0.48 -16.67
C ALA A 134 -8.31 -0.86 -15.20
N ALA A 135 -7.06 -0.83 -14.75
CA ALA A 135 -6.71 -1.12 -13.38
C ALA A 135 -5.85 0.01 -12.82
N THR A 136 -6.11 0.41 -11.59
CA THR A 136 -5.29 1.34 -10.86
C THR A 136 -4.60 0.62 -9.71
N GLU A 137 -3.28 0.52 -9.81
CA GLU A 137 -2.42 0.13 -8.70
C GLU A 137 -1.80 1.39 -8.11
N VAL A 138 -1.40 1.34 -6.85
CA VAL A 138 -0.80 2.48 -6.17
C VAL A 138 0.61 2.16 -5.73
N VAL A 139 1.47 3.16 -5.85
CA VAL A 139 2.82 3.15 -5.27
C VAL A 139 2.99 4.43 -4.47
N GLY A 140 3.49 4.32 -3.26
CA GLY A 140 3.61 5.49 -2.43
C GLY A 140 4.61 5.39 -1.31
N VAL A 141 4.77 6.52 -0.65
CA VAL A 141 5.55 6.64 0.59
C VAL A 141 4.76 7.42 1.62
N ALA A 142 4.97 7.09 2.88
CA ALA A 142 4.37 7.77 4.02
C ALA A 142 5.42 8.13 5.07
N ARG A 143 5.16 9.17 5.85
CA ARG A 143 6.00 9.51 7.02
C ARG A 143 5.90 8.41 8.08
N ARG A 144 6.92 8.26 8.90
CA ARG A 144 6.96 7.28 10.01
C ARG A 144 5.84 7.46 11.04
N SER A 145 5.27 8.64 11.15
CA SER A 145 4.11 8.88 12.03
C SER A 145 2.82 8.24 11.53
N VAL A 146 2.77 7.79 10.28
CA VAL A 146 1.65 7.03 9.73
C VAL A 146 1.72 5.60 10.27
N ALA A 147 0.67 5.15 10.92
CA ALA A 147 0.57 3.82 11.50
C ALA A 147 -0.09 2.80 10.54
N GLY A 148 -0.84 3.28 9.55
CA GLY A 148 -1.47 2.43 8.56
C GLY A 148 -1.87 3.19 7.31
N VAL A 149 -1.87 2.50 6.18
CA VAL A 149 -2.42 2.96 4.91
C VAL A 149 -3.49 1.98 4.46
N SER A 150 -4.58 2.50 3.94
CA SER A 150 -5.63 1.70 3.33
C SER A 150 -6.05 2.33 2.01
N THR A 151 -6.47 1.48 1.09
CA THR A 151 -7.18 1.88 -0.12
C THR A 151 -8.67 1.64 0.07
N VAL A 152 -9.49 2.53 -0.45
CA VAL A 152 -10.95 2.41 -0.42
C VAL A 152 -11.43 2.47 -1.86
N ASP A 153 -12.14 1.45 -2.29
CA ASP A 153 -12.71 1.39 -3.64
C ASP A 153 -14.02 2.20 -3.74
N HIS A 154 -14.59 2.26 -4.94
CA HIS A 154 -15.84 2.96 -5.22
C HIS A 154 -17.06 2.40 -4.46
N ARG A 155 -16.96 1.18 -3.92
CA ARG A 155 -17.99 0.55 -3.08
C ARG A 155 -17.80 0.87 -1.60
N GLY A 156 -16.79 1.64 -1.25
CA GLY A 156 -16.44 1.95 0.13
C GLY A 156 -15.71 0.81 0.86
N ILE A 157 -15.28 -0.24 0.14
CA ILE A 157 -14.55 -1.35 0.74
C ILE A 157 -13.12 -0.91 0.98
N ALA A 158 -12.71 -0.93 2.24
CA ALA A 158 -11.36 -0.60 2.64
C ALA A 158 -10.48 -1.85 2.67
N SER A 159 -9.31 -1.75 2.06
CA SER A 159 -8.26 -2.78 2.11
C SER A 159 -6.98 -2.18 2.70
N GLY A 160 -6.42 -2.85 3.71
CA GLY A 160 -5.14 -2.46 4.28
C GLY A 160 -3.99 -2.69 3.30
N VAL A 161 -3.04 -1.78 3.29
CA VAL A 161 -1.81 -1.89 2.50
C VAL A 161 -0.64 -2.06 3.43
N ALA A 162 0.22 -3.04 3.15
CA ALA A 162 1.40 -3.31 3.96
C ALA A 162 2.37 -2.13 3.91
N LEU A 163 2.81 -1.67 5.08
CA LEU A 163 3.86 -0.66 5.21
C LEU A 163 5.21 -1.33 5.36
N ILE A 164 6.12 -1.03 4.46
CA ILE A 164 7.47 -1.58 4.41
C ILE A 164 8.46 -0.48 4.79
N PRO A 165 9.40 -0.73 5.72
CA PRO A 165 10.42 0.25 6.05
C PRO A 165 11.21 0.70 4.81
N ALA A 166 11.27 2.01 4.59
CA ALA A 166 12.03 2.63 3.52
C ALA A 166 13.17 3.47 4.07
N THR A 167 14.12 3.84 3.21
CA THR A 167 15.24 4.71 3.59
C THR A 167 14.77 6.12 3.95
N GLY A 168 15.53 6.81 4.80
CA GLY A 168 15.21 8.19 5.19
C GLY A 168 14.06 8.33 6.18
N GLY A 169 13.79 7.30 6.99
CA GLY A 169 12.75 7.36 8.01
C GLY A 169 11.32 7.40 7.42
N LEU A 170 11.11 6.75 6.30
CA LEU A 170 9.83 6.65 5.62
C LEU A 170 9.28 5.22 5.69
N TRP A 171 7.99 5.09 5.42
CA TRP A 171 7.35 3.86 4.99
C TRP A 171 7.22 3.89 3.46
N SER A 172 7.43 2.76 2.81
CA SER A 172 7.00 2.54 1.43
C SER A 172 5.82 1.60 1.40
N PHE A 173 5.00 1.70 0.37
CA PHE A 173 3.91 0.77 0.12
C PHE A 173 3.64 0.68 -1.39
N ALA A 174 3.16 -0.48 -1.80
CA ALA A 174 2.64 -0.71 -3.13
C ALA A 174 1.47 -1.68 -3.02
N GLY A 175 0.51 -1.55 -3.91
CA GLY A 175 -0.71 -2.37 -3.91
C GLY A 175 -1.96 -1.52 -3.95
N GLY A 176 -3.10 -2.17 -3.75
CA GLY A 176 -4.39 -1.58 -4.03
C GLY A 176 -4.73 -1.72 -5.52
N TYR A 177 -5.95 -2.07 -5.78
CA TYR A 177 -6.45 -2.29 -7.12
C TYR A 177 -7.89 -1.80 -7.21
N SER A 178 -8.19 -1.05 -8.23
CA SER A 178 -9.57 -0.72 -8.59
C SER A 178 -9.66 -0.48 -10.09
N ASP A 179 -10.78 -0.84 -10.67
CA ASP A 179 -11.16 -0.52 -12.04
C ASP A 179 -11.79 0.87 -12.18
N THR A 180 -12.14 1.52 -11.06
CA THR A 180 -12.90 2.78 -11.01
C THR A 180 -12.43 3.68 -9.88
N GLY A 181 -11.20 4.14 -9.92
CA GLY A 181 -10.68 5.06 -8.91
C GLY A 181 -10.43 4.43 -7.53
N LEU A 182 -9.57 5.05 -6.78
CA LEU A 182 -9.20 4.65 -5.43
C LEU A 182 -9.05 5.87 -4.53
N VAL A 183 -9.52 5.75 -3.30
CA VAL A 183 -9.16 6.69 -2.23
C VAL A 183 -8.09 6.04 -1.37
N VAL A 184 -6.94 6.68 -1.23
CA VAL A 184 -5.85 6.22 -0.37
C VAL A 184 -5.86 7.03 0.92
N ARG A 185 -5.96 6.35 2.05
CA ARG A 185 -6.03 6.95 3.39
C ARG A 185 -4.83 6.56 4.23
N ALA A 186 -4.16 7.55 4.80
CA ALA A 186 -3.16 7.36 5.84
C ALA A 186 -3.74 7.65 7.21
N ARG A 187 -3.50 6.77 8.19
CA ARG A 187 -3.94 6.92 9.57
C ARG A 187 -2.77 7.00 10.53
N LEU A 188 -2.93 7.82 11.57
CA LEU A 188 -2.02 7.86 12.72
C LEU A 188 -2.35 6.72 13.68
N ALA A 189 -1.47 6.49 14.65
CA ALA A 189 -1.71 5.53 15.74
C ALA A 189 -2.99 5.83 16.53
N SER A 190 -3.41 7.10 16.59
CA SER A 190 -4.68 7.54 17.18
C SER A 190 -5.92 7.25 16.32
N SER A 191 -5.77 6.48 15.25
CA SER A 191 -6.81 6.19 14.23
C SER A 191 -7.29 7.41 13.43
N ARG A 192 -6.80 8.61 13.74
CA ARG A 192 -7.12 9.83 12.97
C ARG A 192 -6.55 9.76 11.57
N ILE A 193 -7.33 10.20 10.58
CA ILE A 193 -6.85 10.34 9.21
C ILE A 193 -5.83 11.47 9.16
N ALA A 194 -4.62 11.14 8.72
CA ALA A 194 -3.51 12.08 8.56
C ALA A 194 -3.49 12.70 7.16
N ALA A 195 -3.90 11.93 6.17
CA ALA A 195 -4.01 12.35 4.77
C ALA A 195 -4.96 11.43 4.01
N GLU A 196 -5.59 12.00 3.00
CA GLU A 196 -6.43 11.28 2.05
C GLU A 196 -6.14 11.80 0.64
N THR A 197 -6.07 10.92 -0.34
CA THR A 197 -5.83 11.25 -1.74
C THR A 197 -6.73 10.39 -2.61
N THR A 198 -7.50 11.02 -3.47
CA THR A 198 -8.30 10.33 -4.50
C THR A 198 -7.46 10.19 -5.76
N LEU A 199 -7.42 8.99 -6.30
CA LEU A 199 -6.79 8.66 -7.57
C LEU A 199 -7.89 8.37 -8.60
N PRO A 200 -7.69 8.77 -9.85
CA PRO A 200 -8.66 8.52 -10.92
C PRO A 200 -8.85 7.04 -11.25
#